data_8d584181080105a7fc122651cf2004d4
#
_entry.id   8d584181080105a7fc122651cf2004d4
#
_cell.length_a   1.000
_cell.length_b   1.000
_cell.length_c   1.000
_cell.angle_alpha   90.00
_cell.angle_beta   90.00
_cell.angle_gamma   90.00
#
_symmetry.space_group_name_H-M   'P 1'
#
loop_
_entity.id
_entity.type
_entity.pdbx_description
1 polymer ?
#
loop_
_entity_poly.entity_id
_entity_poly.type
_entity_poly.pdbx_seq_one_letter_code
_entity_poly.pdbx_strand_id
1 'polypeptide(L)'
;MSSTSSTAVPATTLRTDAQLIGLVGLAHAVSHFSQLILAPLFPWLKDAFNVSYTELGAVLTVFFVVSCIVQAASGFIVDKLGPRPVLFVGLGALGLAAFGYAMAQSYWMLLACAVVGGIGNGVFHPVDYTLFNRKVAPTRLGHAYSVHGITGSLGWALAPAFVVPIAIAFSWRVALASAGVVAIVVLLILWIYRSVLALDAAAMHKVTGHGEPAPVGGEFDFLRIPAVWMCFGFFFFYAVVISVVQTFAPVAGGHLHAVPVALVAVCLTVYMVAS
;
A
#
# COMPACT_ATOMS: atom_id res chain seq x y z
N MET A 1 6.63 -1.11 52.42
CA MET A 1 6.69 -0.11 51.36
C MET A 1 7.47 -0.70 50.21
N SER A 2 6.79 -1.30 49.23
CA SER A 2 7.41 -1.90 48.04
C SER A 2 7.40 -0.84 46.97
N SER A 3 8.59 -0.35 46.61
CA SER A 3 8.76 0.60 45.50
C SER A 3 8.58 -0.14 44.16
N THR A 4 7.42 -0.02 43.54
CA THR A 4 7.21 -0.41 42.15
C THR A 4 8.04 0.51 41.29
N SER A 5 9.22 0.04 40.84
CA SER A 5 10.00 0.71 39.82
C SER A 5 9.22 0.63 38.49
N SER A 6 8.52 1.72 38.18
CA SER A 6 7.98 1.95 36.84
C SER A 6 9.16 2.02 35.86
N THR A 7 9.41 0.95 35.11
CA THR A 7 10.35 0.99 33.99
C THR A 7 9.74 1.86 32.89
N ALA A 8 10.02 3.17 32.98
CA ALA A 8 9.65 4.11 31.93
C ALA A 8 10.24 3.62 30.60
N VAL A 9 9.38 3.41 29.58
CA VAL A 9 9.80 3.17 28.20
C VAL A 9 10.74 4.32 27.82
N PRO A 10 11.96 4.05 27.35
CA PRO A 10 12.87 5.12 26.96
C PRO A 10 12.18 6.03 25.95
N ALA A 11 12.14 7.33 26.27
CA ALA A 11 11.49 8.31 25.41
C ALA A 11 12.18 8.33 24.06
N THR A 12 11.46 7.95 23.01
CA THR A 12 11.98 8.01 21.64
C THR A 12 12.26 9.45 21.27
N THR A 13 13.39 9.72 20.61
CA THR A 13 13.72 11.08 20.17
C THR A 13 12.87 11.46 18.95
N LEU A 14 12.62 12.77 18.77
CA LEU A 14 11.93 13.27 17.58
C LEU A 14 12.59 12.77 16.27
N ARG A 15 13.92 12.70 16.25
CA ARG A 15 14.69 12.24 15.10
C ARG A 15 14.42 10.77 14.77
N THR A 16 14.37 9.90 15.76
CA THR A 16 14.11 8.46 15.55
C THR A 16 12.68 8.22 15.07
N ASP A 17 11.71 8.94 15.65
CA ASP A 17 10.32 8.83 15.18
C ASP A 17 10.15 9.37 13.76
N ALA A 18 10.74 10.52 13.44
CA ALA A 18 10.71 11.10 12.09
C ALA A 18 11.36 10.18 11.05
N GLN A 19 12.48 9.53 11.39
CA GLN A 19 13.10 8.54 10.50
C GLN A 19 12.19 7.33 10.26
N LEU A 20 11.58 6.79 11.31
CA LEU A 20 10.66 5.65 11.16
C LEU A 20 9.45 6.04 10.33
N ILE A 21 8.81 7.17 10.65
CA ILE A 21 7.62 7.68 9.94
C ILE A 21 7.96 7.90 8.46
N GLY A 22 9.11 8.49 8.16
CA GLY A 22 9.55 8.73 6.78
C GLY A 22 9.80 7.44 6.00
N LEU A 23 10.47 6.45 6.60
CA LEU A 23 10.75 5.16 5.94
C LEU A 23 9.46 4.37 5.70
N VAL A 24 8.57 4.30 6.69
CA VAL A 24 7.26 3.64 6.55
C VAL A 24 6.41 4.37 5.52
N GLY A 25 6.36 5.72 5.58
CA GLY A 25 5.65 6.54 4.61
C GLY A 25 6.16 6.35 3.17
N LEU A 26 7.47 6.23 2.98
CA LEU A 26 8.07 5.95 1.67
C LEU A 26 7.64 4.57 1.13
N ALA A 27 7.67 3.54 1.97
CA ALA A 27 7.19 2.20 1.60
C ALA A 27 5.70 2.22 1.27
N HIS A 28 4.90 2.91 2.07
CA HIS A 28 3.47 3.07 1.87
C HIS A 28 3.12 3.82 0.58
N ALA A 29 3.88 4.86 0.25
CA ALA A 29 3.75 5.56 -1.03
C ALA A 29 3.98 4.61 -2.22
N VAL A 30 4.98 3.72 -2.16
CA VAL A 30 5.22 2.71 -3.21
C VAL A 30 4.09 1.69 -3.28
N SER A 31 3.50 1.30 -2.15
CA SER A 31 2.33 0.42 -2.14
C SER A 31 1.16 1.05 -2.92
N HIS A 32 0.78 2.28 -2.59
CA HIS A 32 -0.30 3.00 -3.27
C HIS A 32 0.04 3.33 -4.74
N PHE A 33 1.28 3.71 -5.03
CA PHE A 33 1.77 3.88 -6.39
C PHE A 33 1.57 2.60 -7.21
N SER A 34 1.92 1.44 -6.66
CA SER A 34 1.80 0.15 -7.34
C SER A 34 0.34 -0.26 -7.60
N GLN A 35 -0.61 0.19 -6.80
CA GLN A 35 -2.04 -0.03 -7.01
C GLN A 35 -2.55 0.62 -8.31
N LEU A 36 -1.94 1.72 -8.72
CA LEU A 36 -2.46 2.55 -9.81
C LEU A 36 -1.56 2.58 -11.06
N ILE A 37 -0.49 1.76 -11.16
CA ILE A 37 0.41 1.77 -12.32
C ILE A 37 -0.24 1.21 -13.60
N LEU A 38 -1.22 0.33 -13.50
CA LEU A 38 -1.85 -0.30 -14.67
C LEU A 38 -2.98 0.54 -15.26
N ALA A 39 -3.85 1.12 -14.45
CA ALA A 39 -5.06 1.80 -14.92
C ALA A 39 -4.78 2.92 -15.95
N PRO A 40 -3.80 3.81 -15.76
CA PRO A 40 -3.45 4.84 -16.76
C PRO A 40 -2.88 4.27 -18.06
N LEU A 41 -2.40 3.01 -18.03
CA LEU A 41 -1.83 2.32 -19.20
C LEU A 41 -2.85 1.45 -19.95
N PHE A 42 -4.10 1.40 -19.51
CA PHE A 42 -5.14 0.58 -20.12
C PHE A 42 -5.28 0.74 -21.65
N PRO A 43 -5.18 1.95 -22.24
CA PRO A 43 -5.24 2.08 -23.71
C PRO A 43 -4.17 1.26 -24.42
N TRP A 44 -2.92 1.29 -23.95
CA TRP A 44 -1.83 0.51 -24.55
C TRP A 44 -1.94 -0.99 -24.27
N LEU A 45 -2.39 -1.37 -23.06
CA LEU A 45 -2.55 -2.77 -22.68
C LEU A 45 -3.70 -3.43 -23.44
N LYS A 46 -4.82 -2.71 -23.66
CA LYS A 46 -5.94 -3.17 -24.45
C LYS A 46 -5.50 -3.59 -25.85
N ASP A 47 -4.73 -2.75 -26.53
CA ASP A 47 -4.27 -3.01 -27.88
C ASP A 47 -3.18 -4.09 -27.90
N ALA A 48 -2.26 -4.08 -26.93
CA ALA A 48 -1.15 -5.04 -26.85
C ALA A 48 -1.61 -6.49 -26.62
N PHE A 49 -2.69 -6.68 -25.86
CA PHE A 49 -3.20 -8.01 -25.51
C PHE A 49 -4.52 -8.36 -26.23
N ASN A 50 -5.04 -7.45 -27.04
CA ASN A 50 -6.34 -7.59 -27.74
C ASN A 50 -7.48 -7.96 -26.76
N VAL A 51 -7.59 -7.23 -25.66
CA VAL A 51 -8.58 -7.43 -24.62
C VAL A 51 -9.47 -6.20 -24.41
N SER A 52 -10.59 -6.38 -23.74
CA SER A 52 -11.51 -5.30 -23.36
C SER A 52 -11.04 -4.56 -22.12
N TYR A 53 -11.57 -3.36 -21.88
CA TYR A 53 -11.38 -2.63 -20.63
C TYR A 53 -11.98 -3.38 -19.42
N THR A 54 -13.02 -4.19 -19.63
CA THR A 54 -13.61 -5.04 -18.58
C THR A 54 -12.60 -6.12 -18.14
N GLU A 55 -11.89 -6.75 -19.08
CA GLU A 55 -10.86 -7.73 -18.77
C GLU A 55 -9.67 -7.07 -18.04
N LEU A 56 -9.26 -5.86 -18.44
CA LEU A 56 -8.23 -5.11 -17.72
C LEU A 56 -8.71 -4.71 -16.31
N GLY A 57 -9.96 -4.34 -16.14
CA GLY A 57 -10.58 -4.14 -14.83
C GLY A 57 -10.55 -5.39 -13.97
N ALA A 58 -10.73 -6.59 -14.58
CA ALA A 58 -10.62 -7.86 -13.85
C ALA A 58 -9.20 -8.11 -13.32
N VAL A 59 -8.14 -7.67 -14.02
CA VAL A 59 -6.75 -7.73 -13.52
C VAL A 59 -6.61 -6.93 -12.22
N LEU A 60 -7.17 -5.72 -12.17
CA LEU A 60 -7.16 -4.92 -10.94
C LEU A 60 -8.04 -5.55 -9.86
N THR A 61 -9.17 -6.13 -10.22
CA THR A 61 -10.03 -6.84 -9.26
C THR A 61 -9.29 -7.99 -8.60
N VAL A 62 -8.55 -8.80 -9.38
CA VAL A 62 -7.70 -9.88 -8.84
C VAL A 62 -6.65 -9.32 -7.88
N PHE A 63 -5.95 -8.25 -8.26
CA PHE A 63 -4.99 -7.59 -7.39
C PHE A 63 -5.61 -7.18 -6.05
N PHE A 64 -6.74 -6.48 -6.07
CA PHE A 64 -7.37 -5.97 -4.84
C PHE A 64 -8.01 -7.07 -4.00
N VAL A 65 -8.64 -8.08 -4.60
CA VAL A 65 -9.20 -9.23 -3.87
C VAL A 65 -8.10 -9.99 -3.14
N VAL A 66 -7.00 -10.30 -3.84
CA VAL A 66 -5.85 -10.97 -3.21
C VAL A 66 -5.25 -10.10 -2.11
N SER A 67 -5.10 -8.79 -2.36
CA SER A 67 -4.61 -7.85 -1.35
C SER A 67 -5.49 -7.82 -0.10
N CYS A 68 -6.82 -7.79 -0.24
CA CYS A 68 -7.74 -7.82 0.89
C CYS A 68 -7.63 -9.11 1.70
N ILE A 69 -7.54 -10.27 1.03
CA ILE A 69 -7.38 -11.58 1.71
C ILE A 69 -6.05 -11.61 2.49
N VAL A 70 -4.97 -11.21 1.84
CA VAL A 70 -3.64 -11.17 2.47
C VAL A 70 -3.62 -10.16 3.62
N GLN A 71 -4.23 -8.99 3.47
CA GLN A 71 -4.29 -7.98 4.51
C GLN A 71 -5.02 -8.48 5.77
N ALA A 72 -6.12 -9.21 5.59
CA ALA A 72 -6.84 -9.83 6.72
C ALA A 72 -5.99 -10.87 7.47
N ALA A 73 -5.11 -11.60 6.75
CA ALA A 73 -4.25 -12.63 7.33
C ALA A 73 -2.90 -12.09 7.83
N SER A 74 -2.42 -10.96 7.29
CA SER A 74 -1.05 -10.50 7.52
C SER A 74 -0.78 -10.02 8.94
N GLY A 75 -1.80 -9.67 9.73
CA GLY A 75 -1.64 -9.39 11.16
C GLY A 75 -1.01 -10.57 11.89
N PHE A 76 -1.51 -11.77 11.69
CA PHE A 76 -0.97 -13.01 12.29
C PHE A 76 0.46 -13.31 11.80
N ILE A 77 0.77 -12.98 10.55
CA ILE A 77 2.11 -13.18 9.98
C ILE A 77 3.09 -12.18 10.60
N VAL A 78 2.69 -10.91 10.74
CA VAL A 78 3.48 -9.84 11.35
C VAL A 78 3.76 -10.15 12.83
N ASP A 79 2.80 -10.69 13.56
CA ASP A 79 2.98 -11.08 14.97
C ASP A 79 3.98 -12.22 15.14
N LYS A 80 4.07 -13.13 14.18
CA LYS A 80 5.01 -14.28 14.22
C LYS A 80 6.41 -13.93 13.68
N LEU A 81 6.48 -13.25 12.55
CA LEU A 81 7.75 -13.00 11.83
C LEU A 81 8.34 -11.61 12.13
N GLY A 82 7.53 -10.72 12.71
CA GLY A 82 7.87 -9.31 12.87
C GLY A 82 7.59 -8.48 11.60
N PRO A 83 7.42 -7.16 11.75
CA PRO A 83 7.00 -6.30 10.63
C PRO A 83 8.09 -6.12 9.56
N ARG A 84 9.37 -6.09 9.94
CA ARG A 84 10.47 -5.79 9.01
C ARG A 84 10.61 -6.81 7.87
N PRO A 85 10.73 -8.13 8.09
CA PRO A 85 10.84 -9.10 7.00
C PRO A 85 9.58 -9.13 6.14
N VAL A 86 8.40 -8.96 6.73
CA VAL A 86 7.12 -8.92 6.01
C VAL A 86 7.06 -7.72 5.07
N LEU A 87 7.50 -6.53 5.52
CA LEU A 87 7.60 -5.33 4.70
C LEU A 87 8.53 -5.52 3.49
N PHE A 88 9.69 -6.16 3.71
CA PHE A 88 10.66 -6.40 2.63
C PHE A 88 10.12 -7.38 1.58
N VAL A 89 9.44 -8.44 2.02
CA VAL A 89 8.76 -9.36 1.11
C VAL A 89 7.66 -8.64 0.32
N GLY A 90 6.87 -7.79 0.98
CA GLY A 90 5.83 -6.99 0.34
C GLY A 90 6.38 -6.08 -0.77
N LEU A 91 7.41 -5.29 -0.48
CA LEU A 91 8.07 -4.42 -1.47
C LEU A 91 8.71 -5.24 -2.60
N GLY A 92 9.38 -6.34 -2.27
CA GLY A 92 9.97 -7.23 -3.27
C GLY A 92 8.92 -7.82 -4.21
N ALA A 93 7.77 -8.24 -3.68
CA ALA A 93 6.67 -8.76 -4.47
C ALA A 93 6.03 -7.69 -5.38
N LEU A 94 5.88 -6.43 -4.90
CA LEU A 94 5.43 -5.33 -5.75
C LEU A 94 6.40 -5.05 -6.90
N GLY A 95 7.71 -5.02 -6.62
CA GLY A 95 8.72 -4.86 -7.65
C GLY A 95 8.71 -6.02 -8.66
N LEU A 96 8.62 -7.26 -8.18
CA LEU A 96 8.51 -8.45 -9.02
C LEU A 96 7.26 -8.42 -9.89
N ALA A 97 6.11 -8.01 -9.36
CA ALA A 97 4.87 -7.87 -10.11
C ALA A 97 5.01 -6.81 -11.22
N ALA A 98 5.61 -5.65 -10.93
CA ALA A 98 5.82 -4.59 -11.91
C ALA A 98 6.74 -5.04 -13.06
N PHE A 99 7.85 -5.74 -12.76
CA PHE A 99 8.69 -6.35 -13.79
C PHE A 99 7.96 -7.46 -14.56
N GLY A 100 7.17 -8.28 -13.87
CA GLY A 100 6.34 -9.32 -14.49
C GLY A 100 5.32 -8.72 -15.48
N TYR A 101 4.65 -7.64 -15.10
CA TYR A 101 3.77 -6.89 -16.02
C TYR A 101 4.54 -6.38 -17.25
N ALA A 102 5.72 -5.80 -17.05
CA ALA A 102 6.56 -5.29 -18.15
C ALA A 102 6.96 -6.40 -19.14
N MET A 103 7.14 -7.63 -18.66
CA MET A 103 7.54 -8.81 -19.43
C MET A 103 6.34 -9.63 -19.94
N ALA A 104 5.12 -9.28 -19.59
CA ALA A 104 3.94 -10.05 -19.91
C ALA A 104 3.74 -10.17 -21.43
N GLN A 105 3.44 -11.39 -21.89
CA GLN A 105 3.17 -11.73 -23.30
C GLN A 105 1.72 -12.19 -23.52
N SER A 106 0.96 -12.35 -22.44
CA SER A 106 -0.44 -12.76 -22.50
C SER A 106 -1.23 -12.14 -21.34
N TYR A 107 -2.54 -12.07 -21.52
CA TYR A 107 -3.48 -11.62 -20.48
C TYR A 107 -3.37 -12.46 -19.18
N TRP A 108 -3.15 -13.77 -19.31
CA TRP A 108 -2.99 -14.67 -18.16
C TRP A 108 -1.75 -14.35 -17.33
N MET A 109 -0.67 -13.87 -17.98
CA MET A 109 0.51 -13.39 -17.25
C MET A 109 0.19 -12.11 -16.46
N LEU A 110 -0.63 -11.21 -17.00
CA LEU A 110 -1.09 -10.04 -16.24
C LEU A 110 -1.85 -10.46 -14.97
N LEU A 111 -2.76 -11.43 -15.08
CA LEU A 111 -3.49 -11.97 -13.94
C LEU A 111 -2.56 -12.63 -12.91
N ALA A 112 -1.59 -13.41 -13.35
CA ALA A 112 -0.60 -14.02 -12.45
C ALA A 112 0.23 -12.96 -11.72
N CYS A 113 0.67 -11.91 -12.43
CA CYS A 113 1.39 -10.79 -11.83
C CYS A 113 0.50 -9.98 -10.88
N ALA A 114 -0.81 -9.87 -11.15
CA ALA A 114 -1.77 -9.23 -10.25
C ALA A 114 -1.89 -9.98 -8.92
N VAL A 115 -1.86 -11.32 -8.94
CA VAL A 115 -1.83 -12.13 -7.72
C VAL A 115 -0.56 -11.82 -6.91
N VAL A 116 0.61 -11.81 -7.55
CA VAL A 116 1.89 -11.48 -6.87
C VAL A 116 1.87 -10.08 -6.30
N GLY A 117 1.39 -9.09 -7.07
CA GLY A 117 1.26 -7.71 -6.63
C GLY A 117 0.27 -7.56 -5.47
N GLY A 118 -0.88 -8.27 -5.53
CA GLY A 118 -1.88 -8.29 -4.47
C GLY A 118 -1.33 -8.87 -3.16
N ILE A 119 -0.55 -9.96 -3.24
CA ILE A 119 0.15 -10.52 -2.08
C ILE A 119 1.11 -9.48 -1.49
N GLY A 120 1.90 -8.83 -2.34
CA GLY A 120 2.83 -7.79 -1.91
C GLY A 120 2.12 -6.59 -1.26
N ASN A 121 0.99 -6.16 -1.82
CA ASN A 121 0.26 -5.00 -1.34
C ASN A 121 -0.47 -5.25 0.01
N GLY A 122 -0.96 -6.45 0.24
CA GLY A 122 -1.80 -6.76 1.41
C GLY A 122 -1.08 -6.70 2.76
N VAL A 123 0.24 -6.61 2.79
CA VAL A 123 0.98 -6.62 4.06
C VAL A 123 1.20 -5.24 4.67
N PHE A 124 1.04 -4.14 3.90
CA PHE A 124 1.51 -2.80 4.33
C PHE A 124 0.77 -2.27 5.55
N HIS A 125 -0.55 -2.18 5.53
CA HIS A 125 -1.29 -1.60 6.67
C HIS A 125 -1.03 -2.32 8.00
N PRO A 126 -1.08 -3.67 8.11
CA PRO A 126 -0.73 -4.35 9.34
C PRO A 126 0.72 -4.11 9.80
N VAL A 127 1.66 -4.07 8.85
CA VAL A 127 3.08 -3.77 9.15
C VAL A 127 3.25 -2.33 9.64
N ASP A 128 2.70 -1.37 8.91
CA ASP A 128 2.86 0.06 9.16
C ASP A 128 2.28 0.43 10.54
N TYR A 129 1.07 -0.05 10.83
CA TYR A 129 0.41 0.19 12.11
C TYR A 129 1.14 -0.50 13.26
N THR A 130 1.69 -1.70 13.04
CA THR A 130 2.51 -2.36 14.06
C THR A 130 3.76 -1.54 14.38
N LEU A 131 4.46 -1.05 13.35
CA LEU A 131 5.66 -0.22 13.54
C LEU A 131 5.34 1.09 14.26
N PHE A 132 4.27 1.80 13.86
CA PHE A 132 3.88 3.05 14.49
C PHE A 132 3.48 2.85 15.95
N ASN A 133 2.56 1.93 16.22
CA ASN A 133 2.04 1.71 17.57
C ASN A 133 3.10 1.20 18.55
N ARG A 134 4.15 0.53 18.05
CA ARG A 134 5.20 -0.04 18.93
C ARG A 134 6.44 0.81 19.06
N LYS A 135 6.72 1.71 18.11
CA LYS A 135 7.98 2.46 18.08
C LYS A 135 7.81 3.98 18.19
N VAL A 136 6.70 4.53 17.74
CA VAL A 136 6.46 5.99 17.80
C VAL A 136 5.92 6.37 19.17
N ALA A 137 6.37 7.50 19.71
CA ALA A 137 5.85 8.02 20.97
C ALA A 137 4.33 8.28 20.86
N PRO A 138 3.52 7.95 21.87
CA PRO A 138 2.06 8.14 21.85
C PRO A 138 1.63 9.55 21.48
N THR A 139 2.37 10.55 21.92
CA THR A 139 2.11 11.98 21.63
C THR A 139 2.32 12.36 20.17
N ARG A 140 2.99 11.51 19.37
CA ARG A 140 3.31 11.74 17.95
C ARG A 140 2.62 10.75 17.01
N LEU A 141 1.81 9.81 17.52
CA LEU A 141 1.08 8.85 16.70
C LEU A 141 0.13 9.53 15.69
N GLY A 142 -0.55 10.60 16.11
CA GLY A 142 -1.41 11.37 15.19
C GLY A 142 -0.65 11.90 13.98
N HIS A 143 0.57 12.42 14.18
CA HIS A 143 1.44 12.87 13.08
C HIS A 143 1.89 11.69 12.20
N ALA A 144 2.20 10.52 12.80
CA ALA A 144 2.58 9.34 12.04
C ALA A 144 1.46 8.89 11.09
N TYR A 145 0.22 8.81 11.58
CA TYR A 145 -0.94 8.46 10.76
C TYR A 145 -1.28 9.52 9.71
N SER A 146 -1.11 10.80 10.02
CA SER A 146 -1.31 11.88 9.04
C SER A 146 -0.30 11.78 7.89
N VAL A 147 0.99 11.59 8.19
CA VAL A 147 2.03 11.41 7.17
C VAL A 147 1.77 10.14 6.35
N HIS A 148 1.35 9.05 6.98
CA HIS A 148 0.96 7.81 6.31
C HIS A 148 -0.17 8.03 5.31
N GLY A 149 -1.24 8.73 5.69
CA GLY A 149 -2.33 9.08 4.77
C GLY A 149 -1.87 9.94 3.60
N ILE A 150 -1.08 10.99 3.87
CA ILE A 150 -0.52 11.88 2.83
C ILE A 150 0.37 11.11 1.87
N THR A 151 1.26 10.25 2.37
CA THR A 151 2.15 9.46 1.51
C THR A 151 1.41 8.45 0.66
N GLY A 152 0.30 7.88 1.15
CA GLY A 152 -0.60 7.05 0.36
C GLY A 152 -1.24 7.82 -0.80
N SER A 153 -1.82 8.97 -0.53
CA SER A 153 -2.43 9.84 -1.56
C SER A 153 -1.39 10.31 -2.59
N LEU A 154 -0.19 10.67 -2.15
CA LEU A 154 0.93 11.01 -3.04
C LEU A 154 1.36 9.82 -3.91
N GLY A 155 1.35 8.59 -3.38
CA GLY A 155 1.62 7.38 -4.14
C GLY A 155 0.64 7.23 -5.31
N TRP A 156 -0.65 7.38 -5.06
CA TRP A 156 -1.66 7.35 -6.13
C TRP A 156 -1.48 8.48 -7.15
N ALA A 157 -1.23 9.70 -6.68
CA ALA A 157 -1.04 10.85 -7.56
C ALA A 157 0.19 10.70 -8.46
N LEU A 158 1.27 10.15 -7.94
CA LEU A 158 2.52 9.96 -8.68
C LEU A 158 2.42 8.86 -9.73
N ALA A 159 1.54 7.86 -9.58
CA ALA A 159 1.46 6.75 -10.52
C ALA A 159 1.16 7.22 -11.96
N PRO A 160 0.05 7.91 -12.27
CA PRO A 160 -0.21 8.39 -13.62
C PRO A 160 0.82 9.41 -14.09
N ALA A 161 1.28 10.30 -13.21
CA ALA A 161 2.30 11.32 -13.52
C ALA A 161 3.65 10.70 -13.89
N PHE A 162 3.96 9.52 -13.41
CA PHE A 162 5.19 8.79 -13.70
C PHE A 162 5.05 7.86 -14.91
N VAL A 163 4.02 6.98 -14.92
CA VAL A 163 3.96 5.93 -15.94
C VAL A 163 3.55 6.44 -17.31
N VAL A 164 2.65 7.44 -17.40
CA VAL A 164 2.12 7.92 -18.69
C VAL A 164 3.20 8.65 -19.52
N PRO A 165 3.97 9.61 -18.99
CA PRO A 165 5.04 10.24 -19.77
C PRO A 165 6.08 9.23 -20.26
N ILE A 166 6.45 8.26 -19.44
CA ILE A 166 7.41 7.21 -19.84
C ILE A 166 6.81 6.32 -20.93
N ALA A 167 5.52 5.96 -20.82
CA ALA A 167 4.84 5.17 -21.83
C ALA A 167 4.76 5.89 -23.18
N ILE A 168 4.51 7.19 -23.18
CA ILE A 168 4.48 8.04 -24.40
C ILE A 168 5.88 8.15 -25.01
N ALA A 169 6.91 8.40 -24.20
CA ALA A 169 8.27 8.62 -24.67
C ALA A 169 8.97 7.34 -25.14
N PHE A 170 8.66 6.20 -24.54
CA PHE A 170 9.33 4.93 -24.80
C PHE A 170 8.33 3.81 -25.09
N SER A 171 7.73 3.25 -24.04
CA SER A 171 6.68 2.21 -24.14
C SER A 171 6.04 1.96 -22.77
N TRP A 172 4.86 1.34 -22.75
CA TRP A 172 4.23 0.88 -21.52
C TRP A 172 5.07 -0.17 -20.77
N ARG A 173 5.87 -0.97 -21.49
CA ARG A 173 6.79 -1.95 -20.88
C ARG A 173 7.90 -1.26 -20.10
N VAL A 174 8.50 -0.22 -20.67
CA VAL A 174 9.53 0.58 -19.99
C VAL A 174 8.94 1.31 -18.78
N ALA A 175 7.72 1.84 -18.89
CA ALA A 175 7.04 2.49 -17.78
C ALA A 175 6.83 1.53 -16.60
N LEU A 176 6.36 0.30 -16.84
CA LEU A 176 6.16 -0.71 -15.79
C LEU A 176 7.49 -1.23 -15.23
N ALA A 177 8.50 -1.43 -16.07
CA ALA A 177 9.85 -1.79 -15.60
C ALA A 177 10.44 -0.70 -14.71
N SER A 178 10.26 0.58 -15.08
CA SER A 178 10.70 1.72 -14.26
C SER A 178 9.97 1.78 -12.93
N ALA A 179 8.68 1.44 -12.88
CA ALA A 179 7.93 1.30 -11.62
C ALA A 179 8.51 0.18 -10.74
N GLY A 180 8.93 -0.95 -11.34
CA GLY A 180 9.64 -2.01 -10.65
C GLY A 180 10.98 -1.53 -10.05
N VAL A 181 11.72 -0.72 -10.80
CA VAL A 181 12.97 -0.11 -10.31
C VAL A 181 12.71 0.78 -9.10
N VAL A 182 11.64 1.60 -9.11
CA VAL A 182 11.25 2.43 -7.95
C VAL A 182 11.03 1.55 -6.71
N ALA A 183 10.30 0.45 -6.83
CA ALA A 183 10.06 -0.46 -5.71
C ALA A 183 11.36 -1.07 -5.16
N ILE A 184 12.27 -1.49 -6.04
CA ILE A 184 13.58 -2.04 -5.64
C ILE A 184 14.47 -0.98 -5.00
N VAL A 185 14.51 0.24 -5.53
CA VAL A 185 15.29 1.35 -4.93
C VAL A 185 14.79 1.63 -3.51
N VAL A 186 13.46 1.69 -3.31
CA VAL A 186 12.90 1.89 -1.97
C VAL A 186 13.20 0.70 -1.06
N LEU A 187 13.11 -0.54 -1.56
CA LEU A 187 13.51 -1.72 -0.80
C LEU A 187 14.98 -1.64 -0.35
N LEU A 188 15.90 -1.20 -1.23
CA LEU A 188 17.30 -1.01 -0.88
C LEU A 188 17.49 0.10 0.17
N ILE A 189 16.78 1.21 0.06
CA ILE A 189 16.78 2.26 1.09
C ILE A 189 16.35 1.67 2.44
N LEU A 190 15.23 0.96 2.49
CA LEU A 190 14.75 0.33 3.72
C LEU A 190 15.73 -0.73 4.25
N TRP A 191 16.42 -1.44 3.36
CA TRP A 191 17.46 -2.40 3.75
C TRP A 191 18.67 -1.71 4.40
N ILE A 192 19.11 -0.58 3.88
CA ILE A 192 20.19 0.22 4.47
C ILE A 192 19.79 0.67 5.89
N TYR A 193 18.56 1.13 6.05
CA TYR A 193 18.03 1.61 7.34
C TYR A 193 17.28 0.52 8.14
N ARG A 194 17.53 -0.76 7.89
CA ARG A 194 16.78 -1.87 8.48
C ARG A 194 16.80 -1.93 10.01
N SER A 195 17.78 -1.33 10.66
CA SER A 195 17.85 -1.22 12.12
C SER A 195 16.74 -0.35 12.70
N VAL A 196 16.32 0.70 11.97
CA VAL A 196 15.21 1.57 12.36
C VAL A 196 13.88 0.80 12.36
N LEU A 197 13.71 -0.16 11.45
CA LEU A 197 12.51 -0.98 11.30
C LEU A 197 12.48 -2.24 12.20
N ALA A 198 13.58 -2.52 12.91
CA ALA A 198 13.64 -3.69 13.79
C ALA A 198 12.78 -3.48 15.05
N LEU A 199 12.06 -4.51 15.45
CA LEU A 199 11.45 -4.62 16.78
C LEU A 199 12.27 -5.59 17.60
N ASP A 200 12.56 -5.23 18.86
CA ASP A 200 13.19 -6.13 19.81
C ASP A 200 12.20 -7.23 20.21
N ALA A 201 12.72 -8.44 20.49
CA ALA A 201 11.89 -9.57 20.91
C ALA A 201 10.97 -9.24 22.09
N ALA A 202 11.47 -8.43 23.05
CA ALA A 202 10.68 -7.94 24.18
C ALA A 202 9.54 -7.00 23.74
N ALA A 203 9.71 -6.22 22.68
CA ALA A 203 8.68 -5.36 22.12
C ALA A 203 7.63 -6.17 21.32
N MET A 204 7.97 -7.34 20.81
CA MET A 204 7.04 -8.26 20.17
C MET A 204 6.05 -8.88 21.17
N HIS A 205 6.50 -9.22 22.37
CA HIS A 205 5.66 -9.79 23.43
C HIS A 205 4.86 -8.77 24.24
N LYS A 206 5.07 -7.47 24.05
CA LYS A 206 4.44 -6.38 24.82
C LYS A 206 2.99 -6.05 24.39
N VAL A 207 2.30 -6.92 23.68
CA VAL A 207 0.92 -6.72 23.19
C VAL A 207 -0.14 -6.82 24.29
N THR A 208 0.21 -7.27 25.48
CA THR A 208 -0.73 -7.46 26.61
C THR A 208 -0.66 -6.40 27.70
N GLY A 209 -0.04 -5.23 27.45
CA GLY A 209 0.36 -4.31 28.52
C GLY A 209 -0.22 -2.89 28.50
N HIS A 210 -1.37 -2.64 27.92
CA HIS A 210 -2.21 -1.54 28.39
C HIS A 210 -3.24 -2.17 29.33
N GLY A 211 -3.12 -1.88 30.64
CA GLY A 211 -3.84 -2.38 31.81
C GLY A 211 -5.35 -2.64 31.76
N GLU A 212 -5.88 -3.01 30.63
CA GLU A 212 -7.18 -3.65 30.50
C GLU A 212 -6.97 -5.17 30.45
N PRO A 213 -7.75 -5.94 31.24
CA PRO A 213 -7.75 -7.40 31.11
C PRO A 213 -8.01 -7.74 29.64
N ALA A 214 -7.23 -8.69 29.10
CA ALA A 214 -7.51 -9.23 27.76
C ALA A 214 -9.03 -9.50 27.70
N PRO A 215 -9.73 -9.01 26.67
CA PRO A 215 -11.16 -9.24 26.57
C PRO A 215 -11.41 -10.73 26.72
N VAL A 216 -12.27 -11.09 27.69
CA VAL A 216 -12.72 -12.47 27.93
C VAL A 216 -13.65 -12.79 26.77
N GLY A 217 -13.09 -13.03 25.58
CA GLY A 217 -13.83 -13.23 24.36
C GLY A 217 -12.94 -13.84 23.27
N GLY A 218 -13.55 -14.45 22.27
CA GLY A 218 -12.83 -15.05 21.13
C GLY A 218 -12.19 -13.97 20.24
N GLU A 219 -11.21 -14.36 19.42
CA GLU A 219 -10.48 -13.50 18.47
C GLU A 219 -11.42 -12.70 17.53
N PHE A 220 -12.67 -13.11 17.38
CA PHE A 220 -13.68 -12.50 16.51
C PHE A 220 -14.76 -11.69 17.24
N ASP A 221 -14.66 -11.49 18.56
CA ASP A 221 -15.68 -10.75 19.31
C ASP A 221 -15.83 -9.28 18.91
N PHE A 222 -14.79 -8.69 18.31
CA PHE A 222 -14.85 -7.36 17.72
C PHE A 222 -15.91 -7.24 16.61
N LEU A 223 -16.25 -8.34 15.92
CA LEU A 223 -17.32 -8.36 14.89
C LEU A 223 -18.73 -8.16 15.47
N ARG A 224 -18.90 -8.25 16.79
CA ARG A 224 -20.17 -7.97 17.48
C ARG A 224 -20.36 -6.48 17.78
N ILE A 225 -19.34 -5.66 17.56
CA ILE A 225 -19.39 -4.22 17.85
C ILE A 225 -20.05 -3.49 16.65
N PRO A 226 -21.22 -2.84 16.79
CA PRO A 226 -21.89 -2.16 15.68
C PRO A 226 -21.05 -1.09 15.00
N ALA A 227 -20.23 -0.36 15.76
CA ALA A 227 -19.34 0.66 15.22
C ALA A 227 -18.31 0.10 14.22
N VAL A 228 -17.89 -1.16 14.38
CA VAL A 228 -16.99 -1.83 13.41
C VAL A 228 -17.68 -1.96 12.05
N TRP A 229 -18.95 -2.37 12.02
CA TRP A 229 -19.72 -2.49 10.79
C TRP A 229 -20.06 -1.14 10.15
N MET A 230 -20.29 -0.10 10.97
CA MET A 230 -20.50 1.25 10.46
C MET A 230 -19.24 1.78 9.78
N CYS A 231 -18.08 1.63 10.42
CA CYS A 231 -16.80 1.99 9.81
C CYS A 231 -16.52 1.18 8.55
N PHE A 232 -16.75 -0.14 8.59
CA PHE A 232 -16.60 -1.00 7.41
C PHE A 232 -17.48 -0.52 6.25
N GLY A 233 -18.78 -0.27 6.51
CA GLY A 233 -19.71 0.21 5.49
C GLY A 233 -19.28 1.54 4.88
N PHE A 234 -18.86 2.50 5.71
CA PHE A 234 -18.35 3.79 5.25
C PHE A 234 -17.14 3.62 4.31
N PHE A 235 -16.12 2.89 4.75
CA PHE A 235 -14.92 2.69 3.94
C PHE A 235 -15.16 1.83 2.71
N PHE A 236 -16.09 0.87 2.76
CA PHE A 236 -16.49 0.08 1.61
C PHE A 236 -17.07 0.96 0.50
N PHE A 237 -18.08 1.78 0.80
CA PHE A 237 -18.68 2.66 -0.19
C PHE A 237 -17.73 3.74 -0.68
N TYR A 238 -16.90 4.31 0.21
CA TYR A 238 -15.84 5.23 -0.16
C TYR A 238 -14.85 4.59 -1.15
N ALA A 239 -14.39 3.39 -0.87
CA ALA A 239 -13.48 2.66 -1.75
C ALA A 239 -14.09 2.32 -3.11
N VAL A 240 -15.39 1.93 -3.15
CA VAL A 240 -16.10 1.70 -4.41
C VAL A 240 -16.11 2.95 -5.28
N VAL A 241 -16.48 4.11 -4.72
CA VAL A 241 -16.53 5.37 -5.48
C VAL A 241 -15.15 5.74 -6.00
N ILE A 242 -14.13 5.75 -5.13
CA ILE A 242 -12.79 6.20 -5.53
C ILE A 242 -12.14 5.25 -6.54
N SER A 243 -12.36 3.92 -6.42
CA SER A 243 -11.79 2.93 -7.33
C SER A 243 -12.34 3.06 -8.75
N VAL A 244 -13.63 3.38 -8.90
CA VAL A 244 -14.24 3.63 -10.21
C VAL A 244 -13.58 4.83 -10.89
N VAL A 245 -13.41 5.94 -10.16
CA VAL A 245 -12.74 7.13 -10.68
C VAL A 245 -11.29 6.84 -11.06
N GLN A 246 -10.53 6.20 -10.18
CA GLN A 246 -9.11 5.90 -10.43
C GLN A 246 -8.90 4.97 -11.62
N THR A 247 -9.78 3.98 -11.79
CA THR A 247 -9.63 2.95 -12.81
C THR A 247 -10.13 3.41 -14.19
N PHE A 248 -11.30 4.04 -14.23
CA PHE A 248 -12.00 4.26 -15.48
C PHE A 248 -12.04 5.73 -15.96
N ALA A 249 -11.70 6.72 -15.12
CA ALA A 249 -11.65 8.11 -15.58
C ALA A 249 -10.69 8.33 -16.76
N PRO A 250 -9.49 7.70 -16.81
CA PRO A 250 -8.62 7.82 -17.98
C PRO A 250 -9.27 7.33 -19.28
N VAL A 251 -9.97 6.20 -19.20
CA VAL A 251 -10.66 5.61 -20.34
C VAL A 251 -11.86 6.45 -20.77
N ALA A 252 -12.69 6.86 -19.81
CA ALA A 252 -13.89 7.67 -20.07
C ALA A 252 -13.52 9.03 -20.67
N GLY A 253 -12.48 9.69 -20.16
CA GLY A 253 -11.99 10.97 -20.69
C GLY A 253 -11.57 10.87 -22.17
N GLY A 254 -10.86 9.79 -22.51
CA GLY A 254 -10.46 9.53 -23.90
C GLY A 254 -11.65 9.21 -24.83
N HIS A 255 -12.53 8.32 -24.39
CA HIS A 255 -13.64 7.83 -25.23
C HIS A 255 -14.80 8.83 -25.38
N LEU A 256 -15.20 9.47 -24.29
CA LEU A 256 -16.39 10.35 -24.27
C LEU A 256 -16.08 11.77 -24.72
N HIS A 257 -14.87 12.24 -24.46
CA HIS A 257 -14.50 13.63 -24.66
C HIS A 257 -13.28 13.84 -25.54
N ALA A 258 -12.73 12.77 -26.14
CA ALA A 258 -11.51 12.80 -26.96
C ALA A 258 -10.33 13.51 -26.28
N VAL A 259 -10.25 13.47 -24.94
CA VAL A 259 -9.18 14.09 -24.17
C VAL A 259 -7.90 13.30 -24.35
N PRO A 260 -6.76 13.94 -24.70
CA PRO A 260 -5.48 13.27 -24.81
C PRO A 260 -5.09 12.57 -23.49
N VAL A 261 -4.54 11.36 -23.56
CA VAL A 261 -4.17 10.54 -22.40
C VAL A 261 -3.25 11.29 -21.43
N ALA A 262 -2.33 12.10 -21.94
CA ALA A 262 -1.46 12.93 -21.11
C ALA A 262 -2.25 13.94 -20.25
N LEU A 263 -3.28 14.58 -20.81
CA LEU A 263 -4.11 15.54 -20.08
C LEU A 263 -5.00 14.81 -19.04
N VAL A 264 -5.53 13.65 -19.39
CA VAL A 264 -6.29 12.82 -18.42
C VAL A 264 -5.40 12.40 -17.25
N ALA A 265 -4.16 12.03 -17.50
CA ALA A 265 -3.19 11.71 -16.45
C ALA A 265 -2.95 12.89 -15.52
N VAL A 266 -2.81 14.10 -16.05
CA VAL A 266 -2.68 15.33 -15.26
C VAL A 266 -3.94 15.57 -14.42
N CYS A 267 -5.13 15.44 -15.01
CA CYS A 267 -6.40 15.62 -14.28
C CYS A 267 -6.52 14.61 -13.13
N LEU A 268 -6.18 13.34 -13.35
CA LEU A 268 -6.20 12.32 -12.32
C LEU A 268 -5.18 12.61 -11.20
N THR A 269 -3.97 13.05 -11.57
CA THR A 269 -2.95 13.46 -10.61
C THR A 269 -3.43 14.62 -9.74
N VAL A 270 -3.99 15.67 -10.36
CA VAL A 270 -4.53 16.83 -9.63
C VAL A 270 -5.67 16.42 -8.70
N TYR A 271 -6.57 15.55 -9.18
CA TYR A 271 -7.65 15.01 -8.34
C TYR A 271 -7.10 14.26 -7.12
N MET A 272 -6.10 13.42 -7.30
CA MET A 272 -5.50 12.66 -6.20
C MET A 272 -4.71 13.52 -5.21
N VAL A 273 -4.14 14.64 -5.65
CA VAL A 273 -3.45 15.59 -4.76
C VAL A 273 -4.45 16.44 -3.97
N ALA A 274 -5.62 16.72 -4.57
CA ALA A 274 -6.64 17.57 -3.96
C ALA A 274 -7.62 16.82 -3.04
N SER A 275 -7.65 15.47 -3.09
CA SER A 275 -8.54 14.61 -2.29
C SER A 275 -7.91 14.19 -0.98
#